data_21f95d927cca3ac3866cc0d80cd8ae5c
#
_entry.id   21f95d927cca3ac3866cc0d80cd8ae5c
#
_cell.length_a   1.000
_cell.length_b   1.000
_cell.length_c   1.000
_cell.angle_alpha   90.00
_cell.angle_beta   90.00
_cell.angle_gamma   90.00
#
_symmetry.space_group_name_H-M   'P 1'
#
loop_
_entity.id
_entity.type
_entity.pdbx_description
1 polymer ?
#
loop_
_entity_poly.entity_id
_entity_poly.type
_entity_poly.pdbx_seq_one_letter_code
_entity_poly.pdbx_strand_id
1 'polypeptide(L)'
;MGCGGEAGSDDATDRAAELNRLRGVLSEARDLPDGFSARPRNGWRAPFQAVDEDCRLVLDAAGGRPPKRALGARAAVTYQGDGVGELAGFGLASYGGDDAALHFGELAEALGGCPVARAPVAGRGTALRVSDLDLGWVGDGVQARRLNGRLNGYPYEIHLVFALSGHTLISLVHAGVRDVDAARTGQLARLLVDQVDQVGQADEADEAGA
;
A
#
# COMPACT_ATOMS: atom_id res chain seq x y z
N MET A 1 5.69 -6.66 -47.13
CA MET A 1 6.70 -6.47 -46.07
C MET A 1 6.17 -5.42 -45.12
N GLY A 2 5.96 -5.73 -43.85
CA GLY A 2 5.54 -4.78 -42.84
C GLY A 2 4.32 -5.23 -42.04
N CYS A 3 4.50 -6.20 -41.14
CA CYS A 3 3.57 -6.49 -40.04
C CYS A 3 4.41 -6.47 -38.76
N GLY A 4 4.31 -5.43 -37.99
CA GLY A 4 5.09 -5.28 -36.77
C GLY A 4 4.73 -4.05 -35.94
N GLY A 5 3.43 -3.68 -35.86
CA GLY A 5 3.02 -2.45 -35.17
C GLY A 5 1.83 -2.54 -34.22
N GLU A 6 1.10 -3.64 -34.17
CA GLU A 6 -0.19 -3.67 -33.46
C GLU A 6 -0.09 -4.15 -32.00
N ALA A 7 0.75 -5.12 -31.70
CA ALA A 7 0.85 -5.69 -30.35
C ALA A 7 1.33 -4.70 -29.27
N GLY A 8 2.07 -3.66 -29.63
CA GLY A 8 2.58 -2.66 -28.65
C GLY A 8 1.58 -1.57 -28.28
N SER A 9 0.55 -1.32 -29.12
CA SER A 9 -0.46 -0.32 -28.83
C SER A 9 -1.57 -0.86 -27.92
N ASP A 10 -1.92 -2.13 -28.03
CA ASP A 10 -2.94 -2.77 -27.20
C ASP A 10 -2.46 -2.88 -25.76
N ASP A 11 -1.23 -3.36 -25.53
CA ASP A 11 -0.61 -3.44 -24.18
C ASP A 11 -0.48 -2.07 -23.48
N ALA A 12 -0.23 -1.00 -24.23
CA ALA A 12 -0.19 0.36 -23.69
C ALA A 12 -1.60 0.88 -23.32
N THR A 13 -2.61 0.52 -24.10
CA THR A 13 -4.01 0.90 -23.86
C THR A 13 -4.55 0.18 -22.62
N ASP A 14 -4.31 -1.12 -22.50
CA ASP A 14 -4.74 -1.94 -21.37
C ASP A 14 -4.09 -1.45 -20.05
N ARG A 15 -2.80 -1.14 -20.09
CA ARG A 15 -2.10 -0.56 -18.94
C ARG A 15 -2.64 0.81 -18.54
N ALA A 16 -3.04 1.64 -19.50
CA ALA A 16 -3.63 2.94 -19.22
C ALA A 16 -5.05 2.80 -18.63
N ALA A 17 -5.85 1.87 -19.12
CA ALA A 17 -7.16 1.55 -18.58
C ALA A 17 -7.04 1.06 -17.12
N GLU A 18 -6.14 0.12 -16.87
CA GLU A 18 -5.88 -0.42 -15.54
C GLU A 18 -5.39 0.67 -14.56
N LEU A 19 -4.49 1.55 -14.98
CA LEU A 19 -4.07 2.68 -14.16
C LEU A 19 -5.23 3.61 -13.80
N ASN A 20 -6.15 3.85 -14.74
CA ASN A 20 -7.33 4.67 -14.49
C ASN A 20 -8.30 3.99 -13.52
N ARG A 21 -8.47 2.67 -13.63
CA ARG A 21 -9.24 1.86 -12.69
C ARG A 21 -8.69 2.01 -11.26
N LEU A 22 -7.40 1.76 -11.05
CA LEU A 22 -6.76 1.90 -9.73
C LEU A 22 -6.87 3.33 -9.16
N ARG A 23 -6.77 4.35 -10.00
CA ARG A 23 -6.96 5.75 -9.60
C ARG A 23 -8.40 6.03 -9.21
N GLY A 24 -9.37 5.45 -9.91
CA GLY A 24 -10.80 5.52 -9.58
C GLY A 24 -11.04 5.05 -8.15
N VAL A 25 -10.61 3.82 -7.83
CA VAL A 25 -10.69 3.25 -6.47
C VAL A 25 -10.13 4.22 -5.42
N LEU A 26 -8.93 4.75 -5.64
CA LEU A 26 -8.28 5.63 -4.66
C LEU A 26 -8.90 7.02 -4.56
N SER A 27 -9.55 7.52 -5.61
CA SER A 27 -10.21 8.84 -5.60
C SER A 27 -11.62 8.79 -5.00
N GLU A 28 -12.26 7.64 -5.02
CA GLU A 28 -13.59 7.39 -4.47
C GLU A 28 -13.60 7.06 -2.97
N ALA A 29 -12.48 7.18 -2.28
CA ALA A 29 -12.37 7.02 -0.83
C ALA A 29 -13.21 8.10 -0.10
N ARG A 30 -14.54 8.13 -0.38
CA ARG A 30 -15.50 9.12 0.14
C ARG A 30 -15.87 8.83 1.58
N ASP A 31 -15.68 7.58 2.02
CA ASP A 31 -16.08 7.10 3.34
C ASP A 31 -14.88 6.96 4.29
N LEU A 32 -13.86 7.80 4.11
CA LEU A 32 -12.76 7.85 5.08
C LEU A 32 -13.32 8.18 6.48
N PRO A 33 -12.77 7.56 7.54
CA PRO A 33 -13.12 7.94 8.90
C PRO A 33 -12.98 9.44 9.13
N ASP A 34 -13.84 10.01 9.97
CA ASP A 34 -13.81 11.42 10.32
C ASP A 34 -12.40 11.88 10.70
N GLY A 35 -12.03 13.11 10.32
CA GLY A 35 -10.73 13.70 10.63
C GLY A 35 -9.69 13.56 9.52
N PHE A 36 -9.94 12.78 8.45
CA PHE A 36 -9.09 12.81 7.26
C PHE A 36 -9.55 13.86 6.25
N SER A 37 -8.58 14.49 5.57
CA SER A 37 -8.87 15.47 4.53
C SER A 37 -9.53 14.80 3.31
N ALA A 38 -10.54 15.43 2.73
CA ALA A 38 -11.19 14.93 1.52
C ALA A 38 -10.32 15.07 0.25
N ARG A 39 -9.15 15.68 0.34
CA ARG A 39 -8.27 15.93 -0.80
C ARG A 39 -7.02 15.08 -0.71
N PRO A 40 -6.86 14.06 -1.57
CA PRO A 40 -5.66 13.26 -1.61
C PRO A 40 -4.45 14.07 -2.10
N ARG A 41 -3.28 13.70 -1.61
CA ARG A 41 -1.97 14.16 -2.06
C ARG A 41 -1.25 13.03 -2.78
N ASN A 42 -0.04 13.30 -3.27
CA ASN A 42 0.85 12.27 -3.82
C ASN A 42 1.06 11.14 -2.79
N GLY A 43 1.25 9.92 -3.29
CA GLY A 43 1.45 8.74 -2.46
C GLY A 43 2.52 8.94 -1.38
N TRP A 44 2.33 8.29 -0.25
CA TRP A 44 3.27 8.31 0.87
C TRP A 44 4.66 7.85 0.43
N ARG A 45 5.67 8.39 1.07
CA ARG A 45 7.06 7.95 0.93
C ARG A 45 7.64 7.67 2.30
N ALA A 46 8.38 6.59 2.41
CA ALA A 46 9.10 6.30 3.64
C ALA A 46 10.00 7.48 4.03
N PRO A 47 9.94 7.95 5.29
CA PRO A 47 10.68 9.13 5.74
C PRO A 47 12.18 8.89 5.83
N PHE A 48 12.65 7.66 5.63
CA PHE A 48 14.04 7.26 5.55
C PHE A 48 14.19 6.01 4.68
N GLN A 49 15.39 5.75 4.21
CA GLN A 49 15.74 4.49 3.56
C GLN A 49 16.30 3.54 4.63
N ALA A 50 15.71 2.36 4.77
CA ALA A 50 16.21 1.37 5.70
C ALA A 50 17.55 0.77 5.24
N VAL A 51 18.44 0.47 6.20
CA VAL A 51 19.74 -0.20 5.94
C VAL A 51 19.52 -1.66 5.56
N ASP A 52 18.66 -2.32 6.31
CA ASP A 52 18.28 -3.71 6.11
C ASP A 52 17.45 -3.89 4.84
N GLU A 53 17.70 -4.98 4.09
CA GLU A 53 17.09 -5.21 2.78
C GLU A 53 15.61 -5.54 2.89
N ASP A 54 15.23 -6.40 3.86
CA ASP A 54 13.84 -6.76 4.10
C ASP A 54 13.02 -5.55 4.54
N CYS A 55 13.55 -4.76 5.48
CA CYS A 55 12.92 -3.53 5.92
C CYS A 55 12.78 -2.51 4.76
N ARG A 56 13.76 -2.46 3.87
CA ARG A 56 13.72 -1.57 2.69
C ARG A 56 12.65 -2.01 1.71
N LEU A 57 12.58 -3.33 1.41
CA LEU A 57 11.54 -3.88 0.52
C LEU A 57 10.14 -3.53 1.03
N VAL A 58 9.88 -3.77 2.31
CA VAL A 58 8.58 -3.48 2.96
C VAL A 58 8.24 -1.99 2.90
N LEU A 59 9.19 -1.10 3.29
CA LEU A 59 8.96 0.34 3.29
C LEU A 59 8.83 0.92 1.88
N ASP A 60 9.51 0.35 0.89
CA ASP A 60 9.41 0.76 -0.51
C ASP A 60 8.05 0.36 -1.09
N ALA A 61 7.60 -0.88 -0.84
CA ALA A 61 6.29 -1.35 -1.28
C ALA A 61 5.17 -0.50 -0.66
N ALA A 62 5.21 -0.25 0.64
CA ALA A 62 4.28 0.63 1.34
C ALA A 62 4.32 2.07 0.79
N GLY A 63 5.49 2.52 0.35
CA GLY A 63 5.72 3.84 -0.27
C GLY A 63 5.32 3.93 -1.75
N GLY A 64 4.52 3.00 -2.27
CA GLY A 64 4.08 2.99 -3.67
C GLY A 64 5.18 2.62 -4.67
N ARG A 65 6.22 1.92 -4.20
CA ARG A 65 7.27 1.30 -5.03
C ARG A 65 7.23 -0.22 -4.87
N PRO A 66 6.14 -0.87 -5.28
CA PRO A 66 5.98 -2.32 -5.16
C PRO A 66 6.99 -3.05 -6.06
N PRO A 67 7.17 -4.38 -5.87
CA PRO A 67 7.97 -5.22 -6.77
C PRO A 67 7.56 -5.00 -8.23
N LYS A 68 8.54 -5.06 -9.14
CA LYS A 68 8.31 -4.65 -10.55
C LYS A 68 8.00 -5.81 -11.50
N ARG A 69 8.29 -7.05 -11.11
CA ARG A 69 8.02 -8.21 -11.97
C ARG A 69 6.53 -8.32 -12.24
N ALA A 70 6.14 -8.46 -13.49
CA ALA A 70 4.76 -8.54 -13.97
C ALA A 70 3.82 -7.39 -13.48
N LEU A 71 4.40 -6.24 -13.10
CA LEU A 71 3.63 -5.07 -12.68
C LEU A 71 2.92 -4.45 -13.90
N GLY A 72 1.61 -4.54 -13.92
CA GLY A 72 0.73 -3.93 -14.92
C GLY A 72 0.57 -2.42 -14.69
N ALA A 73 -0.01 -2.05 -13.56
CA ALA A 73 -0.22 -0.66 -13.18
C ALA A 73 -0.06 -0.47 -11.67
N ARG A 74 0.11 0.79 -11.24
CA ARG A 74 0.12 1.17 -9.83
C ARG A 74 -0.40 2.58 -9.63
N ALA A 75 -1.09 2.80 -8.51
CA ALA A 75 -1.53 4.11 -8.07
C ALA A 75 -1.31 4.26 -6.56
N ALA A 76 -1.07 5.48 -6.09
CA ALA A 76 -0.92 5.74 -4.67
C ALA A 76 -1.36 7.17 -4.34
N VAL A 77 -2.01 7.33 -3.18
CA VAL A 77 -2.45 8.62 -2.63
C VAL A 77 -2.16 8.68 -1.13
N THR A 78 -2.20 9.88 -0.57
CA THR A 78 -2.06 10.12 0.87
C THR A 78 -3.10 11.13 1.32
N TYR A 79 -3.79 10.82 2.41
CA TYR A 79 -4.74 11.69 3.09
C TYR A 79 -4.12 12.20 4.39
N GLN A 80 -4.28 13.49 4.67
CA GLN A 80 -3.81 14.10 5.92
C GLN A 80 -4.88 13.88 6.99
N GLY A 81 -4.49 13.34 8.14
CA GLY A 81 -5.32 13.24 9.32
C GLY A 81 -5.29 14.50 10.19
N ASP A 82 -6.16 14.58 11.18
CA ASP A 82 -6.29 15.66 12.15
C ASP A 82 -5.34 15.52 13.35
N GLY A 83 -4.80 14.31 13.58
CA GLY A 83 -3.76 14.06 14.56
C GLY A 83 -2.42 14.70 14.19
N VAL A 84 -1.55 14.91 15.18
CA VAL A 84 -0.22 15.51 14.97
C VAL A 84 0.64 14.65 14.05
N GLY A 85 0.88 15.12 12.84
CA GLY A 85 1.62 14.39 11.83
C GLY A 85 0.90 13.13 11.30
N GLU A 86 -0.40 13.02 11.58
CA GLU A 86 -1.21 11.89 11.13
C GLU A 86 -1.41 11.92 9.61
N LEU A 87 -1.29 10.75 9.01
CA LEU A 87 -1.58 10.54 7.60
C LEU A 87 -2.01 9.09 7.34
N ALA A 88 -2.82 8.89 6.30
CA ALA A 88 -3.12 7.60 5.73
C ALA A 88 -2.65 7.57 4.27
N GLY A 89 -1.71 6.67 3.95
CA GLY A 89 -1.22 6.42 2.60
C GLY A 89 -1.83 5.14 2.05
N PHE A 90 -2.42 5.19 0.87
CA PHE A 90 -2.98 4.05 0.15
C PHE A 90 -2.19 3.79 -1.11
N GLY A 91 -1.90 2.54 -1.39
CA GLY A 91 -1.24 2.09 -2.59
C GLY A 91 -1.91 0.85 -3.15
N LEU A 92 -2.09 0.83 -4.47
CA LEU A 92 -2.60 -0.31 -5.23
C LEU A 92 -1.60 -0.64 -6.34
N ALA A 93 -1.36 -1.93 -6.54
CA ALA A 93 -0.52 -2.44 -7.61
C ALA A 93 -1.18 -3.67 -8.23
N SER A 94 -1.48 -3.62 -9.52
CA SER A 94 -2.02 -4.77 -10.26
C SER A 94 -0.91 -5.53 -10.97
N TYR A 95 -1.06 -6.84 -11.03
CA TYR A 95 -0.08 -7.76 -11.60
C TYR A 95 -0.72 -8.73 -12.58
N GLY A 96 0.08 -9.25 -13.50
CA GLY A 96 -0.35 -10.34 -14.38
C GLY A 96 -0.27 -11.70 -13.70
N GLY A 97 -1.16 -12.61 -14.04
CA GLY A 97 -1.15 -13.98 -13.52
C GLY A 97 -1.16 -14.06 -12.00
N ASP A 98 -0.34 -14.95 -11.43
CA ASP A 98 -0.23 -15.19 -9.98
C ASP A 98 0.83 -14.32 -9.29
N ASP A 99 1.43 -13.35 -9.99
CA ASP A 99 2.54 -12.56 -9.44
C ASP A 99 2.12 -11.67 -8.26
N ALA A 100 0.85 -11.25 -8.16
CA ALA A 100 0.35 -10.54 -6.98
C ALA A 100 0.47 -11.39 -5.70
N ALA A 101 0.06 -12.65 -5.75
CA ALA A 101 0.13 -13.58 -4.63
C ALA A 101 1.60 -13.89 -4.26
N LEU A 102 2.46 -14.05 -5.28
CA LEU A 102 3.88 -14.26 -5.06
C LEU A 102 4.51 -13.06 -4.33
N HIS A 103 4.27 -11.84 -4.80
CA HIS A 103 4.81 -10.62 -4.18
C HIS A 103 4.24 -10.37 -2.79
N PHE A 104 2.97 -10.74 -2.55
CA PHE A 104 2.40 -10.73 -1.20
C PHE A 104 3.16 -11.68 -0.27
N GLY A 105 3.49 -12.90 -0.73
CA GLY A 105 4.31 -13.86 0.00
C GLY A 105 5.72 -13.32 0.31
N GLU A 106 6.40 -12.75 -0.69
CA GLU A 106 7.72 -12.11 -0.52
C GLU A 106 7.69 -10.98 0.52
N LEU A 107 6.63 -10.15 0.53
CA LEU A 107 6.45 -9.10 1.53
C LEU A 107 6.15 -9.65 2.93
N ALA A 108 5.39 -10.75 3.03
CA ALA A 108 5.13 -11.42 4.31
C ALA A 108 6.42 -11.98 4.92
N GLU A 109 7.29 -12.59 4.12
CA GLU A 109 8.62 -13.06 4.53
C GLU A 109 9.51 -11.89 4.97
N ALA A 110 9.59 -10.84 4.17
CA ALA A 110 10.38 -9.64 4.48
C ALA A 110 9.90 -8.93 5.76
N LEU A 111 8.59 -8.92 6.05
CA LEU A 111 8.05 -8.43 7.32
C LEU A 111 8.57 -9.26 8.50
N GLY A 112 8.71 -10.58 8.35
CA GLY A 112 9.33 -11.46 9.34
C GLY A 112 10.83 -11.21 9.50
N GLY A 113 11.53 -10.87 8.43
CA GLY A 113 12.97 -10.55 8.39
C GLY A 113 13.32 -9.13 8.87
N CYS A 114 12.34 -8.26 9.12
CA CYS A 114 12.51 -6.86 9.51
C CYS A 114 12.13 -6.59 10.99
N PRO A 115 12.95 -6.96 11.98
CA PRO A 115 12.61 -6.73 13.39
C PRO A 115 12.79 -5.27 13.83
N VAL A 116 13.67 -4.51 13.17
CA VAL A 116 13.93 -3.09 13.45
C VAL A 116 14.33 -2.35 12.19
N ALA A 117 13.50 -1.44 11.71
CA ALA A 117 13.83 -0.56 10.61
C ALA A 117 14.72 0.60 11.06
N ARG A 118 15.95 0.66 10.53
CA ARG A 118 16.96 1.69 10.88
C ARG A 118 17.38 2.47 9.64
N ALA A 119 17.56 3.79 9.81
CA ALA A 119 18.23 4.62 8.83
C ALA A 119 19.76 4.48 8.91
N PRO A 120 20.52 4.70 7.81
CA PRO A 120 21.97 4.87 7.87
C PRO A 120 22.31 6.03 8.82
N VAL A 121 23.34 5.82 9.65
CA VAL A 121 23.67 6.77 10.71
C VAL A 121 24.31 8.03 10.17
N ALA A 122 23.59 9.14 10.21
CA ALA A 122 24.16 10.48 10.35
C ALA A 122 23.15 11.31 11.15
N GLY A 123 23.44 11.63 12.39
CA GLY A 123 22.59 12.47 13.24
C GLY A 123 21.77 11.72 14.28
N ARG A 124 20.63 12.28 14.68
CA ARG A 124 19.72 11.68 15.69
C ARG A 124 19.10 10.42 15.11
N GLY A 125 19.53 9.26 15.62
CA GLY A 125 19.22 7.96 15.05
C GLY A 125 17.72 7.72 14.83
N THR A 126 17.38 7.25 13.64
CA THR A 126 16.05 6.72 13.32
C THR A 126 16.09 5.22 13.50
N ALA A 127 15.27 4.71 14.41
CA ALA A 127 15.05 3.28 14.60
C ALA A 127 13.61 3.04 15.03
N LEU A 128 12.90 2.21 14.25
CA LEU A 128 11.53 1.80 14.52
C LEU A 128 11.52 0.29 14.73
N ARG A 129 11.10 -0.16 15.92
CA ARG A 129 10.89 -1.58 16.22
C ARG A 129 9.64 -2.07 15.52
N VAL A 130 9.74 -3.21 14.86
CA VAL A 130 8.61 -3.86 14.20
C VAL A 130 7.98 -4.87 15.16
N SER A 131 6.66 -4.91 15.22
CA SER A 131 5.87 -5.86 16.01
C SER A 131 4.57 -6.16 15.30
N ASP A 132 3.89 -7.23 15.71
CA ASP A 132 2.57 -7.54 15.20
C ASP A 132 1.56 -6.43 15.51
N LEU A 133 0.62 -6.22 14.61
CA LEU A 133 -0.50 -5.31 14.77
C LEU A 133 -1.79 -6.10 14.60
N ASP A 134 -2.57 -6.20 15.68
CA ASP A 134 -3.89 -6.79 15.62
C ASP A 134 -4.91 -5.73 15.18
N LEU A 135 -5.54 -5.96 14.04
CA LEU A 135 -6.58 -5.09 13.46
C LEU A 135 -7.98 -5.71 13.58
N GLY A 136 -8.10 -6.87 14.26
CA GLY A 136 -9.27 -7.71 14.14
C GLY A 136 -9.39 -8.29 12.71
N TRP A 137 -10.59 -8.73 12.36
CA TRP A 137 -10.81 -9.28 11.01
C TRP A 137 -10.85 -8.15 9.97
N VAL A 138 -10.02 -8.22 8.95
CA VAL A 138 -9.95 -7.28 7.81
C VAL A 138 -10.17 -8.01 6.48
N GLY A 139 -10.12 -9.33 6.49
CA GLY A 139 -10.18 -10.21 5.31
C GLY A 139 -9.12 -11.28 5.37
N ASP A 140 -9.18 -12.23 4.45
CA ASP A 140 -8.19 -13.27 4.31
C ASP A 140 -6.93 -12.70 3.62
N GLY A 141 -5.74 -13.23 3.98
CA GLY A 141 -4.49 -12.80 3.34
C GLY A 141 -4.04 -11.38 3.69
N VAL A 142 -4.22 -10.95 4.94
CA VAL A 142 -3.75 -9.65 5.43
C VAL A 142 -2.50 -9.81 6.29
N GLN A 143 -1.51 -8.95 6.06
CA GLN A 143 -0.32 -8.79 6.89
C GLN A 143 -0.31 -7.40 7.49
N ALA A 144 -0.28 -7.30 8.83
CA ALA A 144 -0.25 -6.01 9.51
C ALA A 144 0.90 -5.95 10.52
N ARG A 145 1.63 -4.83 10.54
CA ARG A 145 2.75 -4.58 11.44
C ARG A 145 2.71 -3.16 11.99
N ARG A 146 3.13 -3.04 13.24
CA ARG A 146 3.38 -1.77 13.89
C ARG A 146 4.88 -1.49 13.92
N LEU A 147 5.29 -0.33 13.46
CA LEU A 147 6.64 0.18 13.56
C LEU A 147 6.62 1.35 14.56
N ASN A 148 7.23 1.17 15.73
CA ASN A 148 7.22 2.17 16.78
C ASN A 148 8.64 2.51 17.23
N GLY A 149 8.92 3.80 17.44
CA GLY A 149 10.23 4.25 17.91
C GLY A 149 10.48 5.74 17.74
N ARG A 150 11.63 6.07 17.15
CA ARG A 150 12.04 7.46 16.92
C ARG A 150 12.39 7.70 15.46
N LEU A 151 11.85 8.78 14.91
CA LEU A 151 12.21 9.35 13.61
C LEU A 151 12.91 10.68 13.85
N ASN A 152 14.20 10.77 13.51
CA ASN A 152 15.01 11.97 13.78
C ASN A 152 14.97 12.45 15.25
N GLY A 153 14.84 11.49 16.19
CA GLY A 153 14.78 11.76 17.62
C GLY A 153 13.37 12.03 18.17
N TYR A 154 12.34 12.19 17.33
CA TYR A 154 10.96 12.37 17.76
C TYR A 154 10.21 11.02 17.81
N PRO A 155 9.30 10.82 18.77
CA PRO A 155 8.42 9.65 18.78
C PRO A 155 7.66 9.56 17.47
N TYR A 156 7.61 8.36 16.87
CA TYR A 156 6.91 8.14 15.62
C TYR A 156 6.40 6.71 15.55
N GLU A 157 5.20 6.54 15.01
CA GLU A 157 4.58 5.26 14.82
C GLU A 157 4.04 5.14 13.40
N ILE A 158 4.20 3.97 12.82
CA ILE A 158 3.68 3.59 11.51
C ILE A 158 2.97 2.26 11.65
N HIS A 159 1.73 2.17 11.21
CA HIS A 159 1.04 0.93 10.93
C HIS A 159 1.18 0.63 9.44
N LEU A 160 1.66 -0.55 9.11
CA LEU A 160 1.74 -1.06 7.75
C LEU A 160 0.75 -2.19 7.60
N VAL A 161 -0.05 -2.15 6.53
CA VAL A 161 -0.97 -3.24 6.18
C VAL A 161 -0.75 -3.57 4.70
N PHE A 162 -0.58 -4.85 4.41
CA PHE A 162 -0.62 -5.40 3.07
C PHE A 162 -1.77 -6.40 2.97
N ALA A 163 -2.52 -6.34 1.89
CA ALA A 163 -3.58 -7.28 1.59
C ALA A 163 -3.53 -7.68 0.11
N LEU A 164 -4.12 -8.81 -0.20
CA LEU A 164 -4.27 -9.32 -1.56
C LEU A 164 -5.76 -9.39 -1.89
N SER A 165 -6.16 -8.83 -3.03
CA SER A 165 -7.49 -8.98 -3.61
C SER A 165 -7.34 -9.29 -5.09
N GLY A 166 -7.67 -10.52 -5.51
CA GLY A 166 -7.45 -11.00 -6.86
C GLY A 166 -6.00 -10.79 -7.32
N HIS A 167 -5.82 -10.02 -8.38
CA HIS A 167 -4.51 -9.66 -8.94
C HIS A 167 -3.94 -8.34 -8.41
N THR A 168 -4.57 -7.76 -7.38
CA THR A 168 -4.19 -6.46 -6.81
C THR A 168 -3.56 -6.63 -5.45
N LEU A 169 -2.32 -6.17 -5.32
CA LEU A 169 -1.63 -5.98 -4.05
C LEU A 169 -2.02 -4.62 -3.48
N ILE A 170 -2.59 -4.64 -2.29
CA ILE A 170 -3.03 -3.47 -1.54
C ILE A 170 -1.99 -3.13 -0.49
N SER A 171 -1.65 -1.86 -0.34
CA SER A 171 -0.81 -1.36 0.75
C SER A 171 -1.47 -0.17 1.45
N LEU A 172 -1.45 -0.19 2.78
CA LEU A 172 -1.90 0.90 3.63
C LEU A 172 -0.78 1.29 4.60
N VAL A 173 -0.55 2.57 4.71
CA VAL A 173 0.26 3.19 5.77
C VAL A 173 -0.63 4.11 6.58
N HIS A 174 -0.71 3.90 7.89
CA HIS A 174 -1.29 4.87 8.82
C HIS A 174 -0.18 5.29 9.79
N ALA A 175 0.18 6.55 9.79
CA ALA A 175 1.34 7.03 10.54
C ALA A 175 1.06 8.33 11.29
N GLY A 176 1.82 8.58 12.37
CA GLY A 176 1.68 9.78 13.18
C GLY A 176 2.78 9.93 14.22
N VAL A 177 2.77 11.09 14.91
CA VAL A 177 3.62 11.38 16.06
C VAL A 177 2.93 10.86 17.31
N ARG A 178 3.26 9.65 17.75
CA ARG A 178 2.67 8.89 18.88
C ARG A 178 1.35 8.17 18.52
N ASP A 179 1.11 7.12 19.24
CA ASP A 179 -0.14 6.36 19.47
C ASP A 179 -1.13 6.40 18.30
N VAL A 180 -0.71 5.84 17.15
CA VAL A 180 -1.60 5.67 16.01
C VAL A 180 -2.72 4.69 16.39
N ASP A 181 -3.97 5.07 16.17
CA ASP A 181 -5.13 4.26 16.55
C ASP A 181 -5.26 3.01 15.66
N ALA A 182 -5.10 1.83 16.27
CA ALA A 182 -5.22 0.55 15.58
C ALA A 182 -6.65 0.28 15.07
N ALA A 183 -7.69 0.71 15.79
CA ALA A 183 -9.07 0.55 15.35
C ALA A 183 -9.34 1.38 14.09
N ARG A 184 -8.83 2.60 14.05
CA ARG A 184 -8.88 3.49 12.88
C ARG A 184 -8.09 2.91 11.70
N THR A 185 -6.91 2.32 11.95
CA THR A 185 -6.17 1.59 10.91
C THR A 185 -6.98 0.43 10.34
N GLY A 186 -7.66 -0.33 11.20
CA GLY A 186 -8.54 -1.43 10.77
C GLY A 186 -9.73 -0.95 9.94
N GLN A 187 -10.31 0.20 10.27
CA GLN A 187 -11.38 0.81 9.45
C GLN A 187 -10.87 1.21 8.06
N LEU A 188 -9.71 1.87 7.99
CA LEU A 188 -9.06 2.25 6.72
C LEU A 188 -8.72 1.02 5.86
N ALA A 189 -8.22 -0.05 6.48
CA ALA A 189 -7.86 -1.28 5.78
C ALA A 189 -9.10 -1.97 5.18
N ARG A 190 -10.18 -2.12 5.97
CA ARG A 190 -11.44 -2.68 5.48
C ARG A 190 -12.02 -1.87 4.33
N LEU A 191 -12.11 -0.55 4.51
CA LEU A 191 -12.60 0.35 3.46
C LEU A 191 -11.87 0.12 2.13
N LEU A 192 -10.53 0.06 2.17
CA LEU A 192 -9.74 -0.08 0.96
C LEU A 192 -9.89 -1.47 0.31
N VAL A 193 -9.93 -2.53 1.10
CA VAL A 193 -10.18 -3.90 0.61
C VAL A 193 -11.56 -4.00 -0.02
N ASP A 194 -12.60 -3.54 0.67
CA ASP A 194 -13.99 -3.57 0.18
C ASP A 194 -14.14 -2.79 -1.15
N GLN A 195 -13.48 -1.64 -1.29
CA GLN A 195 -13.52 -0.86 -2.53
C GLN A 195 -12.84 -1.58 -3.69
N VAL A 196 -11.69 -2.24 -3.45
CA VAL A 196 -11.00 -3.01 -4.50
C VAL A 196 -11.84 -4.21 -4.93
N ASP A 197 -12.44 -4.94 -3.97
CA ASP A 197 -13.28 -6.10 -4.23
C ASP A 197 -14.54 -5.72 -5.02
N GLN A 198 -15.20 -4.62 -4.69
CA GLN A 198 -16.40 -4.14 -5.40
C GLN A 198 -16.10 -3.82 -6.87
N VAL A 199 -14.98 -3.15 -7.14
CA VAL A 199 -14.59 -2.83 -8.53
C VAL A 199 -14.21 -4.09 -9.30
N GLY A 200 -13.48 -5.04 -8.68
CA GLY A 200 -13.15 -6.31 -9.32
C GLY A 200 -14.38 -7.13 -9.71
N GLN A 201 -15.39 -7.19 -8.85
CA GLN A 201 -16.67 -7.89 -9.13
C GLN A 201 -17.47 -7.22 -10.25
N ALA A 202 -17.43 -5.90 -10.37
CA ALA A 202 -18.10 -5.18 -11.43
C ALA A 202 -17.48 -5.48 -12.81
N ASP A 203 -16.15 -5.53 -12.89
CA ASP A 203 -15.41 -5.85 -14.11
C ASP A 203 -15.72 -7.28 -14.59
N GLU A 204 -15.72 -8.27 -13.67
CA GLU A 204 -16.07 -9.66 -13.98
C GLU A 204 -17.52 -9.82 -14.49
N ALA A 205 -18.45 -9.04 -13.96
CA ALA A 205 -19.86 -9.08 -14.38
C ALA A 205 -20.06 -8.51 -15.79
N ASP A 206 -19.31 -7.46 -16.15
CA ASP A 206 -19.35 -6.86 -17.49
C ASP A 206 -18.75 -7.80 -18.55
N GLU A 207 -17.65 -8.49 -18.24
CA GLU A 207 -17.04 -9.48 -19.14
C GLU A 207 -17.94 -10.71 -19.36
N ALA A 208 -18.67 -11.16 -18.35
CA ALA A 208 -19.60 -12.30 -18.45
C ALA A 208 -20.87 -11.97 -19.22
N GLY A 209 -21.21 -10.69 -19.43
CA GLY A 209 -22.40 -10.21 -20.13
C GLY A 209 -22.19 -9.85 -21.60
N ALA A 210 -20.96 -9.85 -22.10
CA ALA A 210 -20.58 -9.50 -23.47
C ALA A 210 -20.39 -10.72 -24.38
#